data_82f8d2415871a2229d635fdf2bfbfb82
#
_entry.id   82f8d2415871a2229d635fdf2bfbfb82
#
_cell.length_a   1.000
_cell.length_b   1.000
_cell.length_c   1.000
_cell.angle_alpha   90.00
_cell.angle_beta   90.00
_cell.angle_gamma   90.00
#
_symmetry.space_group_name_H-M   'P 1'
#
loop_
_entity.id
_entity.type
_entity.pdbx_description
1 polymer ?
#
loop_
_entity_poly.entity_id
_entity_poly.type
_entity_poly.pdbx_seq_one_letter_code
_entity_poly.pdbx_strand_id
1 'polypeptide(L)'
;MRNPRNFFKPMAIGAPDPITEVPFGPSRMIHFFDASNEKMAAKVPDMAKQADILLGNLEDAVPVDNKVAAREGLIKVAREADLGGTPLWTRINSLESPWVLDDLTELVTQVGNQIDVIMVPKVEGPWDIHYIDQLLAQLEAKGDVKRPILVHAILETAQGVTNLEEIAAASPRMQGMSFGPADLAAS
;
A
#
# COMPACT_ATOMS: atom_id res chain seq x y z
N MET A 1 -11.90 16.19 -2.98
CA MET A 1 -12.22 16.44 -1.54
C MET A 1 -11.03 17.13 -0.90
N ARG A 2 -11.22 18.12 -0.03
CA ARG A 2 -10.10 18.79 0.62
C ARG A 2 -9.52 17.85 1.67
N ASN A 3 -8.20 17.66 1.64
CA ASN A 3 -7.51 16.86 2.66
C ASN A 3 -7.81 17.46 4.05
N PRO A 4 -8.26 16.67 5.05
CA PRO A 4 -8.48 17.14 6.42
C PRO A 4 -7.29 17.90 7.00
N ARG A 5 -6.07 17.56 6.60
CA ARG A 5 -4.84 18.25 6.99
C ARG A 5 -4.81 19.74 6.59
N ASN A 6 -5.51 20.11 5.51
CA ASN A 6 -5.60 21.50 5.06
C ASN A 6 -6.61 22.33 5.87
N PHE A 7 -7.51 21.66 6.62
CA PHE A 7 -8.56 22.32 7.39
C PHE A 7 -8.30 22.40 8.89
N PHE A 8 -7.67 21.36 9.44
CA PHE A 8 -7.54 21.20 10.87
C PHE A 8 -6.11 20.78 11.24
N LYS A 9 -5.25 21.78 11.44
CA LYS A 9 -3.95 21.51 12.05
C LYS A 9 -4.04 20.68 13.35
N PRO A 10 -5.03 20.86 14.25
CA PRO A 10 -5.19 20.01 15.42
C PRO A 10 -5.46 18.55 15.13
N MET A 11 -6.14 18.22 14.02
CA MET A 11 -6.39 16.82 13.61
C MET A 11 -5.19 16.18 12.93
N ALA A 12 -4.21 16.97 12.54
CA ALA A 12 -2.96 16.51 11.94
C ALA A 12 -1.80 16.41 12.94
N ILE A 13 -2.05 16.57 14.25
CA ILE A 13 -0.99 16.41 15.26
C ILE A 13 -0.40 15.00 15.16
N GLY A 14 0.94 14.94 14.97
CA GLY A 14 1.67 13.70 14.79
C GLY A 14 1.67 13.13 13.36
N ALA A 15 0.83 13.63 12.45
CA ALA A 15 0.91 13.23 11.05
C ALA A 15 2.13 13.87 10.37
N PRO A 16 2.77 13.16 9.39
CA PRO A 16 3.84 13.75 8.61
C PRO A 16 3.34 14.94 7.77
N ASP A 17 4.29 15.79 7.33
CA ASP A 17 3.98 16.92 6.47
C ASP A 17 3.26 16.46 5.17
N PRO A 18 2.35 17.30 4.62
CA PRO A 18 1.68 16.99 3.36
C PRO A 18 2.68 16.76 2.23
N ILE A 19 2.35 15.83 1.34
CA ILE A 19 3.12 15.56 0.12
C ILE A 19 3.01 16.78 -0.80
N THR A 20 4.15 17.37 -1.13
CA THR A 20 4.25 18.45 -2.11
C THR A 20 4.74 17.95 -3.46
N GLU A 21 5.51 16.85 -3.46
CA GLU A 21 6.03 16.21 -4.66
C GLU A 21 6.14 14.70 -4.41
N VAL A 22 5.72 13.90 -5.39
CA VAL A 22 5.89 12.44 -5.36
C VAL A 22 7.30 12.14 -5.89
N PRO A 23 8.17 11.48 -5.10
CA PRO A 23 9.49 11.11 -5.56
C PRO A 23 9.42 10.24 -6.81
N PHE A 24 10.13 10.62 -7.87
CA PHE A 24 10.27 9.78 -9.04
C PHE A 24 11.33 8.69 -8.79
N GLY A 25 10.91 7.44 -8.96
CA GLY A 25 11.79 6.28 -8.90
C GLY A 25 11.44 5.30 -10.01
N PRO A 26 12.42 4.68 -10.68
CA PRO A 26 12.12 3.64 -11.67
C PRO A 26 11.47 2.43 -10.97
N SER A 27 10.42 1.89 -11.57
CA SER A 27 9.71 0.69 -11.11
C SER A 27 9.57 -0.31 -12.25
N ARG A 28 10.70 -0.67 -12.86
CA ARG A 28 10.76 -1.62 -13.98
C ARG A 28 10.42 -3.03 -13.54
N MET A 29 10.79 -3.38 -12.29
CA MET A 29 10.56 -4.70 -11.71
C MET A 29 10.00 -4.56 -10.31
N ILE A 30 8.74 -4.95 -10.14
CA ILE A 30 8.08 -5.13 -8.84
C ILE A 30 8.06 -6.62 -8.55
N HIS A 31 8.78 -7.04 -7.51
CA HIS A 31 8.84 -8.44 -7.11
C HIS A 31 7.88 -8.73 -5.96
N PHE A 32 6.86 -9.52 -6.23
CA PHE A 32 5.88 -9.95 -5.25
C PHE A 32 6.43 -11.06 -4.35
N PHE A 33 6.08 -11.02 -3.06
CA PHE A 33 6.33 -12.12 -2.15
C PHE A 33 5.16 -12.32 -1.18
N ASP A 34 4.95 -13.58 -0.80
CA ASP A 34 4.01 -13.98 0.25
C ASP A 34 4.79 -14.23 1.54
N ALA A 35 4.59 -13.37 2.53
CA ALA A 35 5.29 -13.43 3.80
C ALA A 35 4.73 -14.51 4.76
N SER A 36 3.58 -15.14 4.46
CA SER A 36 3.13 -16.34 5.17
C SER A 36 4.01 -17.55 4.90
N ASN A 37 4.77 -17.52 3.79
CA ASN A 37 5.71 -18.55 3.42
C ASN A 37 7.11 -18.21 3.96
N GLU A 38 7.52 -18.86 5.05
CA GLU A 38 8.82 -18.62 5.70
C GLU A 38 10.02 -18.77 4.74
N LYS A 39 9.96 -19.70 3.79
CA LYS A 39 11.05 -19.89 2.81
C LYS A 39 11.14 -18.72 1.84
N MET A 40 10.02 -18.11 1.50
CA MET A 40 9.97 -16.93 0.65
C MET A 40 10.40 -15.68 1.44
N ALA A 41 9.91 -15.52 2.66
CA ALA A 41 10.32 -14.45 3.56
C ALA A 41 11.85 -14.44 3.80
N ALA A 42 12.47 -15.60 4.00
CA ALA A 42 13.91 -15.73 4.18
C ALA A 42 14.75 -15.30 2.94
N LYS A 43 14.16 -15.31 1.74
CA LYS A 43 14.83 -14.90 0.50
C LYS A 43 14.67 -13.41 0.18
N VAL A 44 13.86 -12.68 0.95
CA VAL A 44 13.58 -11.25 0.69
C VAL A 44 14.85 -10.40 0.58
N PRO A 45 15.90 -10.55 1.42
CA PRO A 45 17.13 -9.78 1.26
C PRO A 45 17.86 -10.03 -0.07
N ASP A 46 17.77 -11.26 -0.61
CA ASP A 46 18.36 -11.56 -1.92
C ASP A 46 17.51 -11.07 -3.08
N MET A 47 16.18 -11.10 -2.93
CA MET A 47 15.25 -10.50 -3.89
C MET A 47 15.43 -8.97 -3.97
N ALA A 48 15.69 -8.33 -2.83
CA ALA A 48 15.95 -6.89 -2.76
C ALA A 48 17.12 -6.43 -3.64
N LYS A 49 18.15 -7.25 -3.77
CA LYS A 49 19.32 -6.95 -4.61
C LYS A 49 19.02 -6.96 -6.12
N GLN A 50 17.90 -7.52 -6.53
CA GLN A 50 17.55 -7.77 -7.93
C GLN A 50 16.31 -7.00 -8.39
N ALA A 51 15.49 -6.52 -7.47
CA ALA A 51 14.24 -5.82 -7.75
C ALA A 51 14.38 -4.31 -7.58
N ASP A 52 13.65 -3.54 -8.37
CA ASP A 52 13.50 -2.10 -8.12
C ASP A 52 12.56 -1.85 -6.93
N ILE A 53 11.58 -2.75 -6.72
CA ILE A 53 10.58 -2.69 -5.67
C ILE A 53 10.29 -4.10 -5.16
N LEU A 54 10.23 -4.25 -3.85
CA LEU A 54 9.66 -5.44 -3.20
C LEU A 54 8.20 -5.17 -2.82
N LEU A 55 7.32 -6.13 -3.09
CA LEU A 55 5.90 -5.99 -2.78
C LEU A 55 5.43 -7.18 -1.94
N GLY A 56 5.18 -6.89 -0.65
CA GLY A 56 4.49 -7.82 0.24
C GLY A 56 3.03 -7.95 -0.15
N ASN A 57 2.60 -9.17 -0.43
CA ASN A 57 1.25 -9.41 -0.91
C ASN A 57 0.35 -9.99 0.19
N LEU A 58 -0.82 -9.37 0.42
CA LEU A 58 -1.85 -9.87 1.35
C LEU A 58 -3.15 -10.27 0.63
N GLU A 59 -3.22 -10.01 -0.67
CA GLU A 59 -4.42 -10.17 -1.49
C GLU A 59 -4.48 -11.56 -2.15
N ASP A 60 -5.11 -11.73 -3.30
CA ASP A 60 -5.56 -12.97 -3.96
C ASP A 60 -4.58 -14.15 -3.95
N ALA A 61 -3.29 -13.92 -4.05
CA ALA A 61 -2.31 -15.01 -4.01
C ALA A 61 -2.11 -15.62 -2.61
N VAL A 62 -2.70 -15.02 -1.57
CA VAL A 62 -2.65 -15.52 -0.19
C VAL A 62 -3.96 -16.22 0.14
N PRO A 63 -3.97 -17.53 0.46
CA PRO A 63 -5.16 -18.25 0.89
C PRO A 63 -5.83 -17.60 2.10
N VAL A 64 -7.17 -17.73 2.19
CA VAL A 64 -7.98 -17.15 3.27
C VAL A 64 -7.45 -17.49 4.66
N ASP A 65 -7.09 -18.74 4.89
CA ASP A 65 -6.58 -19.22 6.17
C ASP A 65 -5.19 -18.63 6.53
N ASN A 66 -4.49 -18.07 5.55
CA ASN A 66 -3.15 -17.51 5.73
C ASN A 66 -3.13 -15.97 5.79
N LYS A 67 -4.26 -15.28 5.68
CA LYS A 67 -4.33 -13.82 5.64
C LYS A 67 -3.66 -13.15 6.86
N VAL A 68 -3.95 -13.65 8.05
CA VAL A 68 -3.35 -13.15 9.29
C VAL A 68 -1.85 -13.45 9.33
N ALA A 69 -1.45 -14.68 9.01
CA ALA A 69 -0.04 -15.07 8.98
C ALA A 69 0.77 -14.27 7.95
N ALA A 70 0.17 -13.93 6.79
CA ALA A 70 0.82 -13.11 5.78
C ALA A 70 1.07 -11.68 6.29
N ARG A 71 0.10 -11.08 6.97
CA ARG A 71 0.25 -9.75 7.58
C ARG A 71 1.33 -9.76 8.68
N GLU A 72 1.29 -10.70 9.60
CA GLU A 72 2.29 -10.84 10.66
C GLU A 72 3.69 -11.09 10.08
N GLY A 73 3.79 -11.96 9.08
CA GLY A 73 5.03 -12.24 8.37
C GLY A 73 5.59 -11.01 7.66
N LEU A 74 4.73 -10.21 7.04
CA LEU A 74 5.14 -8.97 6.38
C LEU A 74 5.65 -7.93 7.40
N ILE A 75 4.98 -7.78 8.55
CA ILE A 75 5.44 -6.93 9.65
C ILE A 75 6.82 -7.39 10.14
N LYS A 76 7.03 -8.68 10.27
CA LYS A 76 8.32 -9.25 10.65
C LYS A 76 9.40 -8.94 9.61
N VAL A 77 9.12 -9.17 8.32
CA VAL A 77 10.04 -8.84 7.22
C VAL A 77 10.41 -7.36 7.23
N ALA A 78 9.41 -6.47 7.36
CA ALA A 78 9.64 -5.03 7.40
C ALA A 78 10.54 -4.57 8.56
N ARG A 79 10.49 -5.28 9.70
CA ARG A 79 11.31 -4.97 10.87
C ARG A 79 12.73 -5.54 10.82
N GLU A 80 12.88 -6.75 10.29
CA GLU A 80 14.08 -7.56 10.50
C GLU A 80 14.92 -7.72 9.22
N ALA A 81 14.32 -7.61 8.03
CA ALA A 81 15.04 -7.86 6.78
C ALA A 81 15.87 -6.65 6.36
N ASP A 82 17.10 -6.90 5.92
CA ASP A 82 17.91 -5.90 5.23
C ASP A 82 17.47 -5.80 3.77
N LEU A 83 16.83 -4.70 3.42
CA LEU A 83 16.33 -4.44 2.06
C LEU A 83 17.32 -3.66 1.21
N GLY A 84 18.49 -3.26 1.76
CA GLY A 84 19.53 -2.55 1.01
C GLY A 84 19.08 -1.21 0.41
N GLY A 85 18.00 -0.63 0.92
CA GLY A 85 17.39 0.61 0.38
C GLY A 85 16.36 0.37 -0.73
N THR A 86 16.07 -0.88 -1.09
CA THR A 86 14.98 -1.21 -2.02
C THR A 86 13.62 -0.89 -1.37
N PRO A 87 12.75 -0.10 -2.02
CA PRO A 87 11.45 0.26 -1.49
C PRO A 87 10.58 -0.96 -1.19
N LEU A 88 9.88 -0.91 -0.05
CA LEU A 88 8.89 -1.90 0.34
C LEU A 88 7.49 -1.37 0.08
N TRP A 89 6.81 -1.99 -0.85
CA TRP A 89 5.39 -1.78 -1.11
C TRP A 89 4.57 -2.90 -0.50
N THR A 90 3.29 -2.65 -0.27
CA THR A 90 2.36 -3.65 0.25
C THR A 90 1.06 -3.61 -0.51
N ARG A 91 0.67 -4.75 -1.11
CA ARG A 91 -0.68 -4.92 -1.65
C ARG A 91 -1.58 -5.44 -0.53
N ILE A 92 -2.49 -4.59 -0.08
CA ILE A 92 -3.50 -4.91 0.93
C ILE A 92 -4.64 -5.74 0.34
N ASN A 93 -5.46 -6.34 1.17
CA ASN A 93 -6.71 -6.95 0.72
C ASN A 93 -7.66 -5.90 0.12
N SER A 94 -8.61 -6.32 -0.73
CA SER A 94 -9.59 -5.41 -1.33
C SER A 94 -10.41 -4.68 -0.25
N LEU A 95 -10.91 -3.48 -0.58
CA LEU A 95 -11.66 -2.64 0.37
C LEU A 95 -12.95 -3.28 0.86
N GLU A 96 -13.49 -4.24 0.13
CA GLU A 96 -14.68 -5.01 0.52
C GLU A 96 -14.36 -6.20 1.43
N SER A 97 -13.08 -6.50 1.65
CA SER A 97 -12.67 -7.65 2.45
C SER A 97 -12.77 -7.37 3.96
N PRO A 98 -12.99 -8.38 4.79
CA PRO A 98 -12.99 -8.21 6.24
C PRO A 98 -11.59 -7.99 6.84
N TRP A 99 -10.52 -8.13 6.06
CA TRP A 99 -9.12 -8.04 6.55
C TRP A 99 -8.47 -6.68 6.34
N VAL A 100 -8.97 -5.87 5.39
CA VAL A 100 -8.30 -4.64 4.96
C VAL A 100 -8.09 -3.61 6.08
N LEU A 101 -9.06 -3.48 6.99
CA LEU A 101 -8.94 -2.54 8.10
C LEU A 101 -7.81 -2.94 9.05
N ASP A 102 -7.70 -4.23 9.35
CA ASP A 102 -6.61 -4.76 10.19
C ASP A 102 -5.28 -4.68 9.44
N ASP A 103 -5.25 -4.97 8.13
CA ASP A 103 -4.04 -4.82 7.31
C ASP A 103 -3.47 -3.40 7.44
N LEU A 104 -4.30 -2.38 7.20
CA LEU A 104 -3.88 -0.99 7.29
C LEU A 104 -3.50 -0.59 8.72
N THR A 105 -4.34 -0.97 9.69
CA THR A 105 -4.12 -0.58 11.09
C THR A 105 -2.80 -1.14 11.61
N GLU A 106 -2.58 -2.44 11.44
CA GLU A 106 -1.38 -3.09 11.98
C GLU A 106 -0.12 -2.73 11.22
N LEU A 107 -0.16 -2.71 9.88
CA LEU A 107 1.02 -2.36 9.08
C LEU A 107 1.46 -0.93 9.35
N VAL A 108 0.55 0.04 9.27
CA VAL A 108 0.91 1.45 9.40
C VAL A 108 1.35 1.80 10.81
N THR A 109 0.65 1.28 11.83
CA THR A 109 1.01 1.62 13.21
C THR A 109 2.25 0.88 13.72
N GLN A 110 2.60 -0.27 13.15
CA GLN A 110 3.73 -1.07 13.62
C GLN A 110 5.01 -0.90 12.78
N VAL A 111 4.85 -0.71 11.46
CA VAL A 111 5.97 -0.67 10.49
C VAL A 111 5.78 0.40 9.39
N GLY A 112 4.96 1.41 9.62
CA GLY A 112 4.67 2.45 8.63
C GLY A 112 5.89 3.24 8.15
N ASN A 113 6.93 3.34 8.98
CA ASN A 113 8.19 3.99 8.59
C ASN A 113 9.03 3.15 7.59
N GLN A 114 8.75 1.87 7.46
CA GLN A 114 9.40 0.94 6.54
C GLN A 114 8.61 0.75 5.22
N ILE A 115 7.34 1.16 5.20
CA ILE A 115 6.47 1.00 4.03
C ILE A 115 6.48 2.29 3.21
N ASP A 116 6.77 2.18 1.92
CA ASP A 116 6.80 3.30 0.99
C ASP A 116 5.45 3.55 0.32
N VAL A 117 4.78 2.48 -0.07
CA VAL A 117 3.53 2.55 -0.85
C VAL A 117 2.55 1.47 -0.40
N ILE A 118 1.30 1.86 -0.25
CA ILE A 118 0.16 0.93 -0.17
C ILE A 118 -0.42 0.76 -1.58
N MET A 119 -0.39 -0.46 -2.09
CA MET A 119 -1.02 -0.82 -3.35
C MET A 119 -2.44 -1.32 -3.05
N VAL A 120 -3.42 -0.62 -3.62
CA VAL A 120 -4.85 -0.88 -3.40
C VAL A 120 -5.41 -1.64 -4.61
N PRO A 121 -5.86 -2.89 -4.43
CA PRO A 121 -6.47 -3.66 -5.50
C PRO A 121 -7.92 -3.23 -5.76
N LYS A 122 -8.44 -3.54 -6.93
CA LYS A 122 -9.87 -3.40 -7.31
C LYS A 122 -10.43 -2.00 -7.05
N VAL A 123 -9.64 -0.96 -7.32
CA VAL A 123 -10.09 0.43 -7.17
C VAL A 123 -11.12 0.73 -8.25
N GLU A 124 -12.29 1.20 -7.85
CA GLU A 124 -13.41 1.52 -8.73
C GLU A 124 -13.66 3.01 -8.92
N GLY A 125 -13.20 3.84 -7.99
CA GLY A 125 -13.40 5.27 -8.10
C GLY A 125 -12.57 6.11 -7.13
N PRO A 126 -12.67 7.45 -7.24
CA PRO A 126 -11.96 8.37 -6.36
C PRO A 126 -12.33 8.21 -4.87
N TRP A 127 -13.53 7.72 -4.57
CA TRP A 127 -13.99 7.45 -3.20
C TRP A 127 -13.13 6.42 -2.47
N ASP A 128 -12.63 5.40 -3.18
CA ASP A 128 -11.75 4.38 -2.60
C ASP A 128 -10.41 5.02 -2.18
N ILE A 129 -9.87 5.86 -3.04
CA ILE A 129 -8.63 6.58 -2.75
C ILE A 129 -8.83 7.59 -1.62
N HIS A 130 -9.96 8.31 -1.58
CA HIS A 130 -10.29 9.23 -0.49
C HIS A 130 -10.39 8.52 0.86
N TYR A 131 -11.01 7.33 0.88
CA TYR A 131 -11.10 6.51 2.09
C TYR A 131 -9.69 6.14 2.59
N ILE A 132 -8.86 5.60 1.71
CA ILE A 132 -7.47 5.21 2.02
C ILE A 132 -6.65 6.41 2.49
N ASP A 133 -6.70 7.55 1.80
CA ASP A 133 -5.94 8.75 2.17
C ASP A 133 -6.30 9.24 3.58
N GLN A 134 -7.59 9.29 3.91
CA GLN A 134 -8.04 9.72 5.23
C GLN A 134 -7.65 8.74 6.33
N LEU A 135 -7.76 7.45 6.06
CA LEU A 135 -7.38 6.42 7.02
C LEU A 135 -5.87 6.41 7.26
N LEU A 136 -5.07 6.48 6.20
CA LEU A 136 -3.62 6.60 6.30
C LEU A 136 -3.21 7.82 7.13
N ALA A 137 -3.85 8.99 6.92
CA ALA A 137 -3.55 10.19 7.71
C ALA A 137 -3.72 9.98 9.22
N GLN A 138 -4.77 9.24 9.63
CA GLN A 138 -5.03 8.92 11.03
C GLN A 138 -4.04 7.88 11.58
N LEU A 139 -3.78 6.84 10.82
CA LEU A 139 -2.89 5.75 11.23
C LEU A 139 -1.43 6.19 11.29
N GLU A 140 -0.99 7.03 10.35
CA GLU A 140 0.35 7.65 10.36
C GLU A 140 0.57 8.50 11.62
N ALA A 141 -0.44 9.31 11.97
CA ALA A 141 -0.37 10.09 13.22
C ALA A 141 -0.31 9.19 14.45
N LYS A 142 -1.09 8.10 14.47
CA LYS A 142 -1.13 7.13 15.57
C LYS A 142 0.17 6.32 15.66
N GLY A 143 0.77 5.96 14.53
CA GLY A 143 1.99 5.15 14.44
C GLY A 143 3.28 5.96 14.46
N ASP A 144 3.21 7.28 14.65
CA ASP A 144 4.39 8.19 14.59
C ASP A 144 5.20 8.03 13.29
N VAL A 145 4.50 7.89 12.17
CA VAL A 145 5.10 7.74 10.84
C VAL A 145 5.66 9.08 10.38
N LYS A 146 6.93 9.11 9.98
CA LYS A 146 7.68 10.34 9.73
C LYS A 146 7.51 10.90 8.31
N ARG A 147 7.14 10.06 7.36
CA ARG A 147 6.89 10.45 5.97
C ARG A 147 5.56 9.86 5.48
N PRO A 148 4.81 10.59 4.64
CA PRO A 148 3.55 10.06 4.12
C PRO A 148 3.78 8.77 3.33
N ILE A 149 2.96 7.77 3.58
CA ILE A 149 2.90 6.57 2.77
C ILE A 149 2.15 6.92 1.48
N LEU A 150 2.71 6.55 0.34
CA LEU A 150 2.10 6.78 -0.97
C LEU A 150 1.05 5.72 -1.30
N VAL A 151 0.24 5.99 -2.31
CA VAL A 151 -0.81 5.08 -2.77
C VAL A 151 -0.60 4.74 -4.24
N HIS A 152 -0.77 3.46 -4.57
CA HIS A 152 -0.78 2.95 -5.93
C HIS A 152 -2.08 2.18 -6.17
N ALA A 153 -2.86 2.55 -7.18
CA ALA A 153 -4.12 1.88 -7.49
C ALA A 153 -3.92 0.77 -8.53
N ILE A 154 -4.64 -0.35 -8.38
CA ILE A 154 -4.76 -1.35 -9.43
C ILE A 154 -6.12 -1.20 -10.09
N LEU A 155 -6.10 -0.93 -11.39
CA LEU A 155 -7.29 -0.81 -12.24
C LEU A 155 -7.56 -2.18 -12.88
N GLU A 156 -8.46 -2.92 -12.29
CA GLU A 156 -8.74 -4.31 -12.64
C GLU A 156 -10.24 -4.64 -12.63
N THR A 157 -11.08 -3.59 -12.63
CA THR A 157 -12.52 -3.67 -12.86
C THR A 157 -12.92 -2.72 -14.00
N ALA A 158 -14.03 -3.01 -14.67
CA ALA A 158 -14.55 -2.14 -15.74
C ALA A 158 -14.83 -0.72 -15.23
N GLN A 159 -15.35 -0.60 -14.00
CA GLN A 159 -15.63 0.68 -13.37
C GLN A 159 -14.35 1.46 -13.06
N GLY A 160 -13.32 0.80 -12.52
CA GLY A 160 -12.03 1.42 -12.24
C GLY A 160 -11.35 1.97 -13.50
N VAL A 161 -11.40 1.22 -14.60
CA VAL A 161 -10.89 1.68 -15.90
C VAL A 161 -11.67 2.90 -16.42
N THR A 162 -13.00 2.91 -16.26
CA THR A 162 -13.85 4.05 -16.67
C THR A 162 -13.54 5.31 -15.87
N ASN A 163 -13.24 5.20 -14.59
CA ASN A 163 -12.99 6.31 -13.67
C ASN A 163 -11.50 6.68 -13.52
N LEU A 164 -10.65 6.23 -14.44
CA LEU A 164 -9.18 6.36 -14.37
C LEU A 164 -8.70 7.78 -14.07
N GLU A 165 -9.23 8.80 -14.76
CA GLU A 165 -8.80 10.20 -14.58
C GLU A 165 -9.16 10.73 -13.19
N GLU A 166 -10.33 10.39 -12.69
CA GLU A 166 -10.80 10.80 -11.38
C GLU A 166 -10.00 10.09 -10.26
N ILE A 167 -9.66 8.81 -10.45
CA ILE A 167 -8.80 8.04 -9.54
C ILE A 167 -7.41 8.67 -9.48
N ALA A 168 -6.82 8.98 -10.65
CA ALA A 168 -5.49 9.60 -10.72
C ALA A 168 -5.39 10.94 -9.98
N ALA A 169 -6.48 11.72 -9.98
CA ALA A 169 -6.55 13.04 -9.35
C ALA A 169 -7.04 13.01 -7.88
N ALA A 170 -7.40 11.84 -7.33
CA ALA A 170 -8.14 11.74 -6.08
C ALA A 170 -7.35 12.12 -4.83
N SER A 171 -6.02 11.97 -4.82
CA SER A 171 -5.18 12.27 -3.66
C SER A 171 -3.77 12.69 -4.08
N PRO A 172 -3.12 13.60 -3.34
CA PRO A 172 -1.70 13.90 -3.52
C PRO A 172 -0.78 12.71 -3.21
N ARG A 173 -1.31 11.63 -2.59
CA ARG A 173 -0.56 10.40 -2.33
C ARG A 173 -0.43 9.51 -3.55
N MET A 174 -1.18 9.77 -4.62
CA MET A 174 -1.16 8.93 -5.81
C MET A 174 0.22 8.93 -6.46
N GLN A 175 0.93 7.80 -6.33
CA GLN A 175 2.26 7.58 -6.90
C GLN A 175 2.15 7.05 -8.34
N GLY A 176 1.11 6.26 -8.60
CA GLY A 176 0.87 5.68 -9.92
C GLY A 176 -0.31 4.70 -9.90
N MET A 177 -0.52 4.09 -11.06
CA MET A 177 -1.56 3.09 -11.25
C MET A 177 -1.02 1.93 -12.08
N SER A 178 -1.50 0.71 -11.80
CA SER A 178 -1.24 -0.48 -12.61
C SER A 178 -2.53 -1.00 -13.22
N PHE A 179 -2.42 -1.55 -14.41
CA PHE A 179 -3.53 -2.24 -15.06
C PHE A 179 -3.49 -3.73 -14.74
N GLY A 180 -4.60 -4.28 -14.23
CA GLY A 180 -4.77 -5.70 -13.87
C GLY A 180 -5.62 -6.46 -14.89
N PRO A 181 -5.06 -6.90 -16.05
CA PRO A 181 -5.86 -7.46 -17.14
C PRO A 181 -6.50 -8.81 -16.81
N ALA A 182 -5.93 -9.58 -15.89
CA ALA A 182 -6.44 -10.90 -15.53
C ALA A 182 -7.80 -10.79 -14.82
N ASP A 183 -7.88 -9.96 -13.77
CA ASP A 183 -9.11 -9.74 -13.03
C ASP A 183 -10.14 -8.96 -13.86
N LEU A 184 -9.69 -7.97 -14.63
CA LEU A 184 -10.57 -7.25 -15.55
C LEU A 184 -11.26 -8.15 -16.58
N ALA A 185 -10.58 -9.21 -17.04
CA ALA A 185 -11.17 -10.16 -17.98
C ALA A 185 -12.14 -11.13 -17.31
N ALA A 186 -12.15 -11.23 -16.00
CA ALA A 186 -13.01 -12.09 -15.21
C ALA A 186 -14.19 -11.35 -14.56
N SER A 187 -14.19 -10.02 -14.60
CA SER A 187 -15.19 -9.15 -13.97
C SER A 187 -16.47 -8.94 -14.80
#